data_d25b7bc5090dba3832477958ba7b7b17
#
_entry.id   d25b7bc5090dba3832477958ba7b7b17
#
_cell.length_a   1.000
_cell.length_b   1.000
_cell.length_c   1.000
_cell.angle_alpha   90.00
_cell.angle_beta   90.00
_cell.angle_gamma   90.00
#
_symmetry.space_group_name_H-M   'P 1'
#
loop_
_entity.id
_entity.type
_entity.pdbx_description
1 polymer ?
#
loop_
_entity_poly.entity_id
_entity_poly.type
_entity_poly.pdbx_seq_one_letter_code
_entity_poly.pdbx_strand_id
1 'polypeptide(L)'
;MIFKRRNYPLTDDLLVHFPIKYNNSLQVPIQVEVHPHDVLIRCYANYSPELLEPYSLYEFKTIHKFSIVRSSIPDDVLSTKPEGYSYADAIEEGIKRYWEGSYEMPWYSFYRSNEIPVKIEFIRITDPQAVYAPTQHFARFYFAPKHSSSSYVKSSPQRRFWGILRNFTLESVDLNWSCSHPGSMYLKRYTSLEDFQRVVAHEFGHMLGIGDAYGASYRLFYQASGTSSFMMCHGHMVHPQEIEMALTAHYTNSLQCFPVKLSLRSIIQTFRRNLL
;
A
#
# COMPACT_ATOMS: atom_id res chain seq x y z
N MET A 1 7.60 -11.87 26.10
CA MET A 1 6.72 -11.77 24.91
C MET A 1 7.56 -12.17 23.72
N ILE A 2 7.39 -13.40 23.23
CA ILE A 2 8.23 -13.97 22.17
C ILE A 2 7.62 -13.56 20.84
N PHE A 3 8.24 -12.59 20.17
CA PHE A 3 7.88 -12.25 18.80
C PHE A 3 8.22 -13.45 17.92
N LYS A 4 7.20 -14.12 17.41
CA LYS A 4 7.37 -15.18 16.42
C LYS A 4 7.99 -14.57 15.17
N ARG A 5 9.30 -14.72 14.99
CA ARG A 5 9.96 -14.49 13.70
C ARG A 5 9.29 -15.39 12.68
N ARG A 6 8.52 -14.83 11.76
CA ARG A 6 8.23 -15.53 10.53
C ARG A 6 9.47 -15.34 9.64
N ASN A 7 10.28 -16.39 9.55
CA ASN A 7 11.41 -16.42 8.63
C ASN A 7 10.84 -16.52 7.23
N TYR A 8 11.20 -15.55 6.37
CA TYR A 8 11.12 -15.73 4.94
C TYR A 8 12.32 -16.57 4.51
N PRO A 9 12.13 -17.66 3.83
CA PRO A 9 12.14 -17.71 2.39
C PRO A 9 10.84 -18.32 1.87
N LEU A 10 10.41 -17.92 0.68
CA LEU A 10 9.53 -18.72 -0.13
C LEU A 10 10.20 -20.09 -0.26
N THR A 11 9.70 -21.09 0.47
CA THR A 11 10.21 -22.44 0.36
C THR A 11 9.75 -23.05 -0.95
N ASP A 12 10.45 -24.07 -1.44
CA ASP A 12 10.10 -24.82 -2.67
C ASP A 12 8.61 -25.27 -2.70
N ASP A 13 7.95 -25.36 -1.54
CA ASP A 13 6.52 -25.63 -1.40
C ASP A 13 5.61 -24.58 -2.03
N LEU A 14 6.02 -23.30 -2.12
CA LEU A 14 5.24 -22.26 -2.80
C LEU A 14 5.21 -22.45 -4.32
N LEU A 15 6.28 -22.99 -4.89
CA LEU A 15 6.42 -23.26 -6.32
C LEU A 15 5.45 -24.35 -6.81
N VAL A 16 5.06 -25.26 -5.93
CA VAL A 16 4.17 -26.40 -6.26
C VAL A 16 2.70 -25.99 -6.18
N HIS A 17 2.33 -24.89 -5.56
CA HIS A 17 0.95 -24.53 -5.22
C HIS A 17 0.38 -23.30 -5.92
N PHE A 18 0.96 -22.85 -7.02
CA PHE A 18 0.29 -21.88 -7.89
C PHE A 18 -0.72 -22.57 -8.82
N PRO A 19 -1.93 -22.05 -8.95
CA PRO A 19 -2.40 -20.69 -8.71
C PRO A 19 -2.82 -20.43 -7.24
N ILE A 20 -2.70 -19.17 -6.81
CA ILE A 20 -3.28 -18.72 -5.53
C ILE A 20 -4.79 -18.99 -5.61
N LYS A 21 -5.25 -19.96 -4.84
CA LYS A 21 -6.67 -20.33 -4.85
C LYS A 21 -7.42 -19.42 -3.89
N TYR A 22 -8.12 -18.45 -4.43
CA TYR A 22 -9.17 -17.79 -3.69
C TYR A 22 -10.37 -18.76 -3.56
N ASN A 23 -11.01 -18.77 -2.39
CA ASN A 23 -12.21 -19.59 -2.22
C ASN A 23 -13.25 -19.12 -3.25
N ASN A 24 -13.55 -19.96 -4.25
CA ASN A 24 -14.22 -19.60 -5.51
C ASN A 24 -15.64 -19.02 -5.38
N SER A 25 -16.18 -18.91 -4.17
CA SER A 25 -17.51 -18.36 -3.91
C SER A 25 -17.53 -16.84 -3.62
N LEU A 26 -16.39 -16.21 -3.38
CA LEU A 26 -16.33 -14.79 -2.99
C LEU A 26 -15.29 -14.06 -3.82
N GLN A 27 -15.75 -13.06 -4.58
CA GLN A 27 -14.87 -12.08 -5.22
C GLN A 27 -14.08 -11.33 -4.13
N VAL A 28 -12.76 -11.41 -4.19
CA VAL A 28 -11.89 -10.63 -3.29
C VAL A 28 -11.58 -9.26 -3.92
N PRO A 29 -11.41 -8.22 -3.09
CA PRO A 29 -11.17 -6.86 -3.57
C PRO A 29 -9.92 -6.71 -4.45
N ILE A 30 -8.88 -7.46 -4.14
CA ILE A 30 -7.64 -7.52 -4.92
C ILE A 30 -7.32 -8.99 -5.16
N GLN A 31 -7.21 -9.37 -6.42
CA GLN A 31 -6.81 -10.71 -6.84
C GLN A 31 -5.38 -10.68 -7.34
N VAL A 32 -4.59 -11.65 -6.92
CA VAL A 32 -3.22 -11.84 -7.39
C VAL A 32 -3.12 -13.19 -8.06
N GLU A 33 -2.86 -13.19 -9.35
CA GLU A 33 -2.74 -14.40 -10.17
C GLU A 33 -1.30 -14.54 -10.63
N VAL A 34 -0.72 -15.70 -10.39
CA VAL A 34 0.63 -16.03 -10.88
C VAL A 34 0.49 -16.97 -12.05
N HIS A 35 0.95 -16.53 -13.20
CA HIS A 35 0.98 -17.30 -14.44
C HIS A 35 2.41 -17.71 -14.79
N PRO A 36 2.60 -18.67 -15.71
CA PRO A 36 3.95 -19.08 -16.14
C PRO A 36 4.81 -17.95 -16.73
N HIS A 37 4.22 -16.83 -17.12
CA HIS A 37 4.90 -15.75 -17.83
C HIS A 37 4.74 -14.37 -17.18
N ASP A 38 3.81 -14.20 -16.24
CA ASP A 38 3.58 -12.94 -15.55
C ASP A 38 2.86 -13.12 -14.20
N VAL A 39 2.85 -12.05 -13.43
CA VAL A 39 1.95 -11.86 -12.28
C VAL A 39 0.93 -10.80 -12.65
N LEU A 40 -0.34 -11.12 -12.50
CA LEU A 40 -1.44 -10.20 -12.71
C LEU A 40 -2.12 -9.85 -11.39
N ILE A 41 -2.16 -8.56 -11.06
CA ILE A 41 -2.86 -8.02 -9.89
C ILE A 41 -4.10 -7.30 -10.39
N ARG A 42 -5.30 -7.82 -10.11
CA ARG A 42 -6.57 -7.16 -10.40
C ARG A 42 -7.13 -6.49 -9.17
N CYS A 43 -7.41 -5.21 -9.26
CA CYS A 43 -8.03 -4.42 -8.22
C CYS A 43 -9.45 -4.01 -8.63
N TYR A 44 -10.46 -4.52 -7.94
CA TYR A 44 -11.85 -4.09 -8.09
C TYR A 44 -12.06 -2.83 -7.26
N ALA A 45 -11.87 -1.68 -7.92
CA ALA A 45 -11.77 -0.38 -7.27
C ALA A 45 -13.13 0.33 -7.16
N ASN A 46 -13.45 0.78 -5.94
CA ASN A 46 -14.59 1.64 -5.67
C ASN A 46 -14.07 2.96 -5.09
N TYR A 47 -14.29 4.03 -5.85
CA TYR A 47 -13.84 5.38 -5.52
C TYR A 47 -14.97 6.19 -4.91
N SER A 48 -14.70 6.97 -3.86
CA SER A 48 -15.64 7.98 -3.40
C SER A 48 -15.88 9.04 -4.50
N PRO A 49 -17.08 9.66 -4.56
CA PRO A 49 -17.42 10.60 -5.62
C PRO A 49 -16.38 11.71 -5.83
N GLU A 50 -15.78 12.19 -4.75
CA GLU A 50 -14.79 13.26 -4.79
C GLU A 50 -13.48 12.85 -5.49
N LEU A 51 -13.17 11.55 -5.53
CA LEU A 51 -12.01 11.02 -6.25
C LEU A 51 -12.26 10.87 -7.75
N LEU A 52 -13.52 10.92 -8.20
CA LEU A 52 -13.91 10.93 -9.60
C LEU A 52 -13.93 12.35 -10.19
N GLU A 53 -13.80 13.37 -9.34
CA GLU A 53 -13.66 14.76 -9.78
C GLU A 53 -12.33 15.00 -10.51
N PRO A 54 -12.26 16.01 -11.39
CA PRO A 54 -11.01 16.39 -12.05
C PRO A 54 -9.89 16.65 -11.05
N TYR A 55 -8.71 16.13 -11.35
CA TYR A 55 -7.53 16.34 -10.53
C TYR A 55 -7.16 17.81 -10.47
N SER A 56 -7.00 18.33 -9.27
CA SER A 56 -6.56 19.70 -9.04
C SER A 56 -5.38 19.72 -8.08
N LEU A 57 -4.37 20.53 -8.37
CA LEU A 57 -3.28 20.76 -7.43
C LEU A 57 -3.83 21.49 -6.20
N TYR A 58 -3.55 20.93 -5.04
CA TYR A 58 -3.96 21.55 -3.78
C TYR A 58 -2.99 22.66 -3.44
N GLU A 59 -3.42 23.92 -3.60
CA GLU A 59 -2.67 25.06 -3.11
C GLU A 59 -2.70 25.05 -1.58
N PHE A 60 -1.58 24.69 -0.94
CA PHE A 60 -1.40 24.94 0.49
C PHE A 60 -1.24 26.45 0.69
N LYS A 61 -2.29 27.09 1.18
CA LYS A 61 -2.11 28.41 1.83
C LYS A 61 -1.42 28.17 3.17
N THR A 62 -0.11 28.07 3.15
CA THR A 62 0.67 28.09 4.38
C THR A 62 0.61 29.52 4.90
N ILE A 63 -0.21 29.75 5.91
CA ILE A 63 -0.20 31.01 6.66
C ILE A 63 1.05 30.96 7.54
N HIS A 64 2.21 31.29 6.98
CA HIS A 64 3.31 31.75 7.79
C HIS A 64 2.91 33.10 8.36
N LYS A 65 3.16 33.32 9.63
CA LYS A 65 2.77 34.53 10.42
C LYS A 65 3.14 35.87 9.77
N PHE A 66 3.91 35.88 8.69
CA PHE A 66 4.43 37.11 8.06
C PHE A 66 4.53 37.12 6.52
N SER A 67 4.20 36.07 5.80
CA SER A 67 4.18 36.11 4.33
C SER A 67 3.37 35.02 3.72
N ILE A 68 2.60 35.36 2.67
CA ILE A 68 1.91 34.40 1.79
C ILE A 68 2.94 34.05 0.71
N VAL A 69 3.62 32.91 0.86
CA VAL A 69 4.44 32.37 -0.22
C VAL A 69 3.52 31.54 -1.11
N ARG A 70 3.13 32.07 -2.26
CA ARG A 70 2.58 31.29 -3.37
C ARG A 70 3.74 30.52 -3.99
N SER A 71 3.89 29.25 -3.70
CA SER A 71 4.70 28.38 -4.54
C SER A 71 3.86 28.03 -5.76
N SER A 72 4.08 28.72 -6.87
CA SER A 72 3.58 28.29 -8.17
C SER A 72 4.30 26.98 -8.54
N ILE A 73 3.59 25.88 -8.46
CA ILE A 73 4.07 24.62 -9.02
C ILE A 73 3.94 24.76 -10.55
N PRO A 74 4.96 24.32 -11.33
CA PRO A 74 4.86 24.37 -12.77
C PRO A 74 3.61 23.63 -13.26
N ASP A 75 2.76 24.28 -14.03
CA ASP A 75 1.56 23.69 -14.62
C ASP A 75 1.88 22.63 -15.71
N ASP A 76 3.14 22.48 -16.05
CA ASP A 76 3.62 21.69 -17.19
C ASP A 76 3.26 20.21 -17.07
N VAL A 77 3.25 19.65 -15.84
CA VAL A 77 2.95 18.22 -15.66
C VAL A 77 1.46 17.93 -15.82
N LEU A 78 0.59 18.86 -15.44
CA LEU A 78 -0.86 18.70 -15.64
C LEU A 78 -1.30 19.05 -17.06
N SER A 79 -0.59 19.95 -17.75
CA SER A 79 -0.89 20.31 -19.13
C SER A 79 -0.73 19.16 -20.13
N THR A 80 0.04 18.11 -19.75
CA THR A 80 0.21 16.89 -20.55
C THR A 80 -0.90 15.84 -20.33
N LYS A 81 -1.79 16.04 -19.35
CA LYS A 81 -2.85 15.10 -19.03
C LYS A 81 -4.10 15.35 -19.86
N PRO A 82 -4.88 14.30 -20.19
CA PRO A 82 -6.11 14.45 -20.94
C PRO A 82 -7.13 15.30 -20.17
N GLU A 83 -8.01 15.96 -20.93
CA GLU A 83 -9.14 16.68 -20.35
C GLU A 83 -10.00 15.73 -19.50
N GLY A 84 -10.37 16.15 -18.30
CA GLY A 84 -11.13 15.32 -17.37
C GLY A 84 -10.31 14.32 -16.54
N TYR A 85 -8.97 14.39 -16.59
CA TYR A 85 -8.11 13.57 -15.73
C TYR A 85 -8.48 13.72 -14.25
N SER A 86 -8.91 12.62 -13.64
CA SER A 86 -9.45 12.59 -12.27
C SER A 86 -8.41 12.17 -11.23
N TYR A 87 -8.75 12.31 -9.93
CA TYR A 87 -7.93 11.72 -8.88
C TYR A 87 -7.90 10.19 -8.97
N ALA A 88 -8.97 9.53 -9.43
CA ALA A 88 -8.96 8.09 -9.66
C ALA A 88 -7.96 7.70 -10.76
N ASP A 89 -7.85 8.50 -11.84
CA ASP A 89 -6.83 8.28 -12.87
C ASP A 89 -5.42 8.44 -12.30
N ALA A 90 -5.21 9.46 -11.47
CA ALA A 90 -3.93 9.70 -10.81
C ALA A 90 -3.54 8.55 -9.85
N ILE A 91 -4.52 7.95 -9.16
CA ILE A 91 -4.32 6.79 -8.28
C ILE A 91 -3.88 5.58 -9.11
N GLU A 92 -4.64 5.23 -10.14
CA GLU A 92 -4.36 4.06 -10.98
C GLU A 92 -3.01 4.20 -11.70
N GLU A 93 -2.75 5.37 -12.27
CA GLU A 93 -1.47 5.67 -12.92
C GLU A 93 -0.30 5.58 -11.93
N GLY A 94 -0.46 6.16 -10.73
CA GLY A 94 0.56 6.10 -9.70
C GLY A 94 0.87 4.68 -9.25
N ILE A 95 -0.15 3.87 -9.00
CA ILE A 95 0.05 2.47 -8.62
C ILE A 95 0.73 1.69 -9.75
N LYS A 96 0.26 1.81 -10.99
CA LYS A 96 0.88 1.16 -12.14
C LYS A 96 2.33 1.58 -12.32
N ARG A 97 2.60 2.88 -12.28
CA ARG A 97 3.95 3.45 -12.49
C ARG A 97 5.00 2.84 -11.57
N TYR A 98 4.64 2.49 -10.33
CA TYR A 98 5.60 2.00 -9.34
C TYR A 98 5.59 0.48 -9.16
N TRP A 99 4.43 -0.17 -9.32
CA TRP A 99 4.29 -1.61 -9.08
C TRP A 99 4.37 -2.46 -10.33
N GLU A 100 4.13 -1.91 -11.53
CA GLU A 100 4.36 -2.62 -12.79
C GLU A 100 5.83 -2.60 -13.16
N GLY A 101 6.33 -3.72 -13.64
CA GLY A 101 7.72 -3.86 -14.06
C GLY A 101 8.14 -5.32 -14.16
N SER A 102 9.42 -5.54 -14.46
CA SER A 102 10.03 -6.87 -14.42
C SER A 102 10.89 -6.99 -13.18
N TYR A 103 10.67 -8.05 -12.41
CA TYR A 103 11.32 -8.26 -11.12
C TYR A 103 12.11 -9.57 -11.14
N GLU A 104 13.37 -9.51 -10.70
CA GLU A 104 14.17 -10.72 -10.50
C GLU A 104 13.63 -11.52 -9.32
N MET A 105 13.12 -12.72 -9.60
CA MET A 105 12.63 -13.64 -8.59
C MET A 105 13.45 -14.93 -8.63
N PRO A 106 14.31 -15.22 -7.65
CA PRO A 106 15.18 -16.39 -7.65
C PRO A 106 14.45 -17.71 -7.84
N TRP A 107 13.23 -17.81 -7.30
CA TRP A 107 12.37 -18.99 -7.41
C TRP A 107 11.70 -19.14 -8.78
N TYR A 108 11.70 -18.08 -9.61
CA TYR A 108 11.07 -18.11 -10.93
C TYR A 108 11.99 -18.69 -12.02
N SER A 109 13.24 -18.90 -11.71
CA SER A 109 14.26 -19.43 -12.66
C SER A 109 13.89 -20.76 -13.30
N PHE A 110 12.97 -21.53 -12.72
CA PHE A 110 12.45 -22.76 -13.33
C PHE A 110 11.72 -22.53 -14.66
N TYR A 111 11.30 -21.30 -14.96
CA TYR A 111 10.55 -20.95 -16.17
C TYR A 111 11.38 -20.27 -17.27
N ARG A 112 12.70 -20.39 -17.26
CA ARG A 112 13.66 -19.85 -18.28
C ARG A 112 14.09 -18.38 -18.11
N SER A 113 13.50 -17.63 -17.22
CA SER A 113 13.90 -16.25 -16.94
C SER A 113 13.87 -16.06 -15.44
N ASN A 114 14.86 -15.36 -14.89
CA ASN A 114 14.83 -14.95 -13.49
C ASN A 114 13.90 -13.74 -13.27
N GLU A 115 13.41 -13.15 -14.36
CA GLU A 115 12.55 -11.99 -14.33
C GLU A 115 11.09 -12.36 -14.59
N ILE A 116 10.18 -11.85 -13.75
CA ILE A 116 8.75 -11.98 -13.92
C ILE A 116 8.12 -10.60 -14.10
N PRO A 117 7.38 -10.37 -15.21
CA PRO A 117 6.59 -9.17 -15.36
C PRO A 117 5.42 -9.13 -14.37
N VAL A 118 5.23 -7.99 -13.72
CA VAL A 118 4.06 -7.71 -12.89
C VAL A 118 3.19 -6.69 -13.61
N LYS A 119 1.90 -6.99 -13.74
CA LYS A 119 0.89 -6.14 -14.36
C LYS A 119 -0.23 -5.85 -13.39
N ILE A 120 -0.82 -4.66 -13.47
CA ILE A 120 -1.92 -4.23 -12.63
C ILE A 120 -3.11 -3.82 -13.50
N GLU A 121 -4.24 -4.40 -13.20
CA GLU A 121 -5.51 -4.11 -13.86
C GLU A 121 -6.49 -3.54 -12.84
N PHE A 122 -7.03 -2.34 -13.13
CA PHE A 122 -8.11 -1.75 -12.35
C PHE A 122 -9.45 -1.99 -13.03
N ILE A 123 -10.40 -2.51 -12.26
CA ILE A 123 -11.79 -2.67 -12.66
C ILE A 123 -12.61 -1.72 -11.80
N ARG A 124 -12.99 -0.57 -12.36
CA ARG A 124 -13.79 0.43 -11.66
C ARG A 124 -15.22 -0.05 -11.48
N ILE A 125 -15.69 0.02 -10.25
CA ILE A 125 -17.07 -0.31 -9.90
C ILE A 125 -17.88 0.98 -9.94
N THR A 126 -18.77 1.06 -10.89
CA THR A 126 -19.60 2.25 -11.18
C THR A 126 -20.95 2.24 -10.48
N ASP A 127 -21.31 1.14 -9.79
CA ASP A 127 -22.59 1.06 -9.08
C ASP A 127 -22.57 1.97 -7.84
N PRO A 128 -23.41 3.03 -7.79
CA PRO A 128 -23.51 3.90 -6.62
C PRO A 128 -23.89 3.17 -5.34
N GLN A 129 -24.62 2.06 -5.43
CA GLN A 129 -25.02 1.25 -4.27
C GLN A 129 -23.85 0.42 -3.72
N ALA A 130 -22.83 0.14 -4.53
CA ALA A 130 -21.64 -0.55 -4.10
C ALA A 130 -20.84 0.21 -3.03
N VAL A 131 -21.03 1.52 -2.91
CA VAL A 131 -20.42 2.35 -1.83
C VAL A 131 -20.90 1.87 -0.46
N TYR A 132 -22.14 1.40 -0.36
CA TYR A 132 -22.75 0.92 0.87
C TYR A 132 -22.72 -0.61 1.00
N ALA A 133 -22.31 -1.33 -0.04
CA ALA A 133 -22.20 -2.79 0.02
C ALA A 133 -21.16 -3.23 1.06
N PRO A 134 -21.28 -4.45 1.63
CA PRO A 134 -20.26 -4.98 2.54
C PRO A 134 -18.87 -4.90 1.95
N THR A 135 -17.88 -4.55 2.77
CA THR A 135 -16.48 -4.26 2.39
C THR A 135 -15.71 -5.40 1.74
N GLN A 136 -16.35 -6.52 1.51
CA GLN A 136 -15.68 -7.78 1.14
C GLN A 136 -15.41 -7.94 -0.36
N HIS A 137 -16.01 -7.08 -1.21
CA HIS A 137 -15.96 -7.28 -2.65
C HIS A 137 -15.11 -6.24 -3.40
N PHE A 138 -14.82 -5.10 -2.77
CA PHE A 138 -14.19 -3.97 -3.45
C PHE A 138 -13.11 -3.32 -2.61
N ALA A 139 -12.00 -2.96 -3.26
CA ALA A 139 -10.99 -2.07 -2.72
C ALA A 139 -11.54 -0.64 -2.68
N ARG A 140 -11.52 0.01 -1.53
CA ARG A 140 -12.14 1.32 -1.31
C ARG A 140 -11.12 2.42 -1.19
N PHE A 141 -11.41 3.50 -1.89
CA PHE A 141 -10.56 4.68 -1.94
C PHE A 141 -11.35 5.91 -1.53
N TYR A 142 -10.80 6.70 -0.62
CA TYR A 142 -11.41 7.90 -0.06
C TYR A 142 -10.37 9.02 0.06
N PHE A 143 -10.83 10.27 0.11
CA PHE A 143 -9.99 11.30 0.69
C PHE A 143 -9.93 11.16 2.22
N ALA A 144 -8.74 11.37 2.75
CA ALA A 144 -8.53 11.46 4.19
C ALA A 144 -9.24 12.70 4.76
N PRO A 145 -9.74 12.65 6.00
CA PRO A 145 -10.30 13.80 6.67
C PRO A 145 -9.30 14.98 6.67
N LYS A 146 -9.80 16.22 6.59
CA LYS A 146 -8.97 17.44 6.53
C LYS A 146 -7.92 17.56 7.64
N HIS A 147 -8.17 16.97 8.79
CA HIS A 147 -7.25 16.98 9.93
C HIS A 147 -6.23 15.83 9.93
N SER A 148 -6.28 14.94 8.94
CA SER A 148 -5.29 13.87 8.84
C SER A 148 -3.91 14.43 8.52
N SER A 149 -2.89 13.96 9.23
CA SER A 149 -1.49 14.34 8.97
C SER A 149 -0.89 13.64 7.75
N SER A 150 -1.42 12.45 7.40
CA SER A 150 -0.89 11.59 6.32
C SER A 150 -2.02 10.83 5.62
N SER A 151 -1.70 10.20 4.49
CA SER A 151 -2.48 9.13 3.90
C SER A 151 -2.32 7.86 4.74
N TYR A 152 -3.24 6.92 4.64
CA TYR A 152 -3.17 5.65 5.38
C TYR A 152 -4.17 4.63 4.84
N VAL A 153 -3.89 3.35 5.10
CA VAL A 153 -4.85 2.26 4.92
C VAL A 153 -5.35 1.78 6.27
N LYS A 154 -6.65 1.57 6.39
CA LYS A 154 -7.28 1.25 7.66
C LYS A 154 -8.38 0.21 7.54
N SER A 155 -8.42 -0.71 8.49
CA SER A 155 -9.54 -1.63 8.68
C SER A 155 -10.69 -0.98 9.46
N SER A 156 -11.89 -1.55 9.36
CA SER A 156 -13.02 -1.12 10.17
C SER A 156 -12.71 -1.23 11.68
N PRO A 157 -13.32 -0.40 12.55
CA PRO A 157 -13.02 -0.41 13.98
C PRO A 157 -13.19 -1.78 14.66
N GLN A 158 -14.20 -2.55 14.26
CA GLN A 158 -14.43 -3.89 14.77
C GLN A 158 -13.28 -4.84 14.41
N ARG A 159 -12.82 -4.81 13.14
CA ARG A 159 -11.71 -5.66 12.71
C ARG A 159 -10.40 -5.28 13.39
N ARG A 160 -10.15 -4.01 13.63
CA ARG A 160 -8.97 -3.52 14.36
C ARG A 160 -8.93 -4.08 15.76
N PHE A 161 -10.03 -3.98 16.49
CA PHE A 161 -10.15 -4.53 17.85
C PHE A 161 -9.81 -6.03 17.87
N TRP A 162 -10.44 -6.82 17.00
CA TRP A 162 -10.16 -8.25 16.89
C TRP A 162 -8.75 -8.56 16.41
N GLY A 163 -8.17 -7.71 15.55
CA GLY A 163 -6.79 -7.83 15.08
C GLY A 163 -5.78 -7.72 16.22
N ILE A 164 -5.95 -6.71 17.08
CA ILE A 164 -5.10 -6.51 18.26
C ILE A 164 -5.18 -7.73 19.19
N LEU A 165 -6.38 -8.21 19.50
CA LEU A 165 -6.57 -9.36 20.37
C LEU A 165 -5.96 -10.65 19.79
N ARG A 166 -6.10 -10.88 18.48
CA ARG A 166 -5.63 -12.11 17.84
C ARG A 166 -4.14 -12.14 17.56
N ASN A 167 -3.58 -11.03 17.11
CA ASN A 167 -2.23 -10.98 16.58
C ASN A 167 -1.21 -10.49 17.62
N PHE A 168 -1.63 -9.76 18.64
CA PHE A 168 -0.79 -9.14 19.67
C PHE A 168 0.39 -8.34 19.08
N THR A 169 0.21 -7.72 17.92
CA THR A 169 1.23 -6.91 17.24
C THR A 169 0.77 -5.47 17.12
N LEU A 170 1.71 -4.53 17.28
CA LEU A 170 1.42 -3.10 17.10
C LEU A 170 1.07 -2.77 15.64
N GLU A 171 1.58 -3.54 14.69
CA GLU A 171 1.31 -3.39 13.25
C GLU A 171 -0.14 -3.68 12.88
N SER A 172 -0.85 -4.45 13.70
CA SER A 172 -2.28 -4.75 13.52
C SER A 172 -3.21 -3.69 14.11
N VAL A 173 -2.68 -2.62 14.71
CA VAL A 173 -3.51 -1.60 15.38
C VAL A 173 -4.41 -0.88 14.38
N ASP A 174 -3.91 -0.56 13.20
CA ASP A 174 -4.67 0.14 12.18
C ASP A 174 -5.19 -0.78 11.07
N LEU A 175 -4.46 -1.85 10.73
CA LEU A 175 -4.80 -2.76 9.64
C LEU A 175 -4.83 -4.23 10.10
N ASN A 176 -6.01 -4.81 10.20
CA ASN A 176 -6.21 -6.25 10.34
C ASN A 176 -6.50 -6.86 8.96
N TRP A 177 -5.43 -7.07 8.21
CA TRP A 177 -5.45 -7.45 6.80
C TRP A 177 -5.86 -8.91 6.58
N SER A 178 -6.57 -9.14 5.49
CA SER A 178 -6.78 -10.44 4.85
C SER A 178 -7.14 -10.21 3.37
N CYS A 179 -7.04 -11.22 2.51
CA CYS A 179 -7.39 -11.10 1.09
C CYS A 179 -8.81 -10.55 0.87
N SER A 180 -9.77 -10.93 1.72
CA SER A 180 -11.15 -10.43 1.66
C SER A 180 -11.34 -9.05 2.31
N HIS A 181 -10.36 -8.55 3.03
CA HIS A 181 -10.42 -7.27 3.73
C HIS A 181 -9.04 -6.58 3.70
N PRO A 182 -8.64 -6.05 2.55
CA PRO A 182 -7.34 -5.37 2.41
C PRO A 182 -7.30 -4.01 3.12
N GLY A 183 -8.40 -3.57 3.72
CA GLY A 183 -8.55 -2.23 4.28
C GLY A 183 -9.17 -1.26 3.28
N SER A 184 -9.34 -0.02 3.74
CA SER A 184 -9.74 1.10 2.90
C SER A 184 -8.62 2.13 2.88
N MET A 185 -8.29 2.64 1.70
CA MET A 185 -7.27 3.65 1.50
C MET A 185 -7.86 5.05 1.69
N TYR A 186 -7.21 5.87 2.50
CA TYR A 186 -7.55 7.26 2.76
C TYR A 186 -6.41 8.15 2.31
N LEU A 187 -6.64 8.96 1.30
CA LEU A 187 -5.63 9.74 0.61
C LEU A 187 -5.71 11.21 0.98
N LYS A 188 -4.58 11.77 1.36
CA LYS A 188 -4.43 13.22 1.51
C LYS A 188 -4.20 13.86 0.14
N ARG A 189 -4.67 15.09 -0.03
CA ARG A 189 -4.34 15.89 -1.22
C ARG A 189 -2.89 16.40 -1.09
N TYR A 190 -2.14 16.31 -2.16
CA TYR A 190 -0.75 16.74 -2.23
C TYR A 190 -0.59 17.91 -3.18
N THR A 191 0.50 18.67 -3.02
CA THR A 191 0.83 19.79 -3.88
C THR A 191 1.48 19.39 -5.19
N SER A 192 1.96 18.14 -5.29
CA SER A 192 2.61 17.56 -6.45
C SER A 192 1.91 16.28 -6.84
N LEU A 193 1.69 16.09 -8.14
CA LEU A 193 1.14 14.85 -8.69
C LEU A 193 2.08 13.66 -8.41
N GLU A 194 3.38 13.89 -8.53
CA GLU A 194 4.38 12.84 -8.30
C GLU A 194 4.36 12.36 -6.83
N ASP A 195 4.33 13.29 -5.87
CA ASP A 195 4.21 12.93 -4.45
C ASP A 195 2.90 12.22 -4.15
N PHE A 196 1.79 12.67 -4.77
CA PHE A 196 0.51 12.00 -4.65
C PHE A 196 0.59 10.57 -5.16
N GLN A 197 1.11 10.36 -6.37
CA GLN A 197 1.25 9.04 -6.99
C GLN A 197 2.17 8.12 -6.18
N ARG A 198 3.29 8.64 -5.67
CA ARG A 198 4.22 7.88 -4.82
C ARG A 198 3.57 7.42 -3.52
N VAL A 199 2.85 8.32 -2.85
CA VAL A 199 2.15 7.97 -1.60
C VAL A 199 1.05 6.96 -1.87
N VAL A 200 0.30 7.11 -2.95
CA VAL A 200 -0.72 6.15 -3.36
C VAL A 200 -0.11 4.76 -3.60
N ALA A 201 1.04 4.69 -4.25
CA ALA A 201 1.75 3.42 -4.46
C ALA A 201 2.21 2.79 -3.15
N HIS A 202 2.69 3.58 -2.18
CA HIS A 202 3.02 3.11 -0.83
C HIS A 202 1.78 2.53 -0.11
N GLU A 203 0.69 3.28 -0.07
CA GLU A 203 -0.55 2.82 0.57
C GLU A 203 -1.14 1.58 -0.11
N PHE A 204 -0.92 1.44 -1.43
CA PHE A 204 -1.34 0.23 -2.14
C PHE A 204 -0.57 -1.01 -1.68
N GLY A 205 0.70 -0.87 -1.30
CA GLY A 205 1.47 -1.96 -0.68
C GLY A 205 0.81 -2.48 0.59
N HIS A 206 0.22 -1.61 1.42
CA HIS A 206 -0.58 -2.05 2.57
C HIS A 206 -1.83 -2.82 2.14
N MET A 207 -2.49 -2.41 1.08
CA MET A 207 -3.64 -3.15 0.55
C MET A 207 -3.22 -4.50 -0.06
N LEU A 208 -2.00 -4.64 -0.53
CA LEU A 208 -1.42 -5.93 -0.94
C LEU A 208 -0.98 -6.82 0.24
N GLY A 209 -1.11 -6.33 1.47
CA GLY A 209 -0.79 -7.08 2.68
C GLY A 209 0.66 -6.97 3.12
N ILE A 210 1.33 -5.85 2.82
CA ILE A 210 2.70 -5.56 3.24
C ILE A 210 2.66 -4.51 4.34
N GLY A 211 3.38 -4.74 5.44
CA GLY A 211 3.58 -3.76 6.50
C GLY A 211 4.69 -2.76 6.16
N ASP A 212 4.79 -1.70 6.96
CA ASP A 212 5.87 -0.73 6.82
C ASP A 212 7.25 -1.32 7.10
N ALA A 213 8.24 -0.91 6.33
CA ALA A 213 9.63 -1.28 6.58
C ALA A 213 10.25 -0.54 7.79
N TYR A 214 9.62 0.52 8.26
CA TYR A 214 10.00 1.24 9.49
C TYR A 214 9.18 0.83 10.72
N GLY A 215 8.24 -0.14 10.59
CA GLY A 215 7.40 -0.67 11.66
C GLY A 215 6.22 0.23 12.03
N ALA A 216 5.24 -0.31 12.76
CA ALA A 216 3.98 0.35 13.14
C ALA A 216 4.18 1.62 13.99
N SER A 217 5.31 1.78 14.61
CA SER A 217 5.71 2.97 15.34
C SER A 217 7.17 3.27 15.08
N TYR A 218 7.47 4.00 14.02
CA TYR A 218 8.83 4.38 13.63
C TYR A 218 9.64 5.04 14.75
N ARG A 219 8.98 5.51 15.79
CA ARG A 219 9.61 6.05 16.99
C ARG A 219 10.19 5.00 17.92
N LEU A 220 9.70 3.76 17.86
CA LEU A 220 10.09 2.65 18.75
C LEU A 220 10.89 1.57 18.03
N PHE A 221 10.80 1.51 16.70
CA PHE A 221 11.45 0.49 15.89
C PHE A 221 12.45 1.11 14.93
N TYR A 222 13.52 0.37 14.66
CA TYR A 222 14.42 0.73 13.58
C TYR A 222 13.80 0.31 12.24
N GLN A 223 14.12 1.10 11.24
CA GLN A 223 13.96 0.70 9.87
C GLN A 223 14.61 -0.68 9.66
N ALA A 224 13.94 -1.55 8.90
CA ALA A 224 14.51 -2.82 8.49
C ALA A 224 15.81 -2.59 7.69
N SER A 225 16.83 -3.37 7.97
CA SER A 225 18.14 -3.19 7.35
C SER A 225 18.05 -3.40 5.83
N GLY A 226 18.64 -2.48 5.07
CA GLY A 226 18.67 -2.57 3.61
C GLY A 226 17.40 -2.12 2.88
N THR A 227 16.39 -1.60 3.60
CA THR A 227 15.09 -1.23 3.00
C THR A 227 14.89 0.25 2.77
N SER A 228 15.93 1.09 2.86
CA SER A 228 15.80 2.54 2.72
C SER A 228 15.26 2.98 1.34
N SER A 229 15.53 2.21 0.30
CA SER A 229 15.05 2.45 -1.07
C SER A 229 13.69 1.82 -1.38
N PHE A 230 13.16 0.98 -0.49
CA PHE A 230 11.91 0.25 -0.70
C PHE A 230 10.70 1.18 -0.68
N MET A 231 9.68 0.85 -1.46
CA MET A 231 8.42 1.58 -1.49
C MET A 231 7.76 1.62 -0.11
N MET A 232 7.79 0.51 0.63
CA MET A 232 7.22 0.42 1.98
C MET A 232 8.08 1.05 3.07
N CYS A 233 9.11 1.82 2.69
CA CYS A 233 9.88 2.68 3.58
C CYS A 233 9.73 4.14 3.16
N HIS A 234 10.78 4.73 2.62
CA HIS A 234 10.82 6.09 2.11
C HIS A 234 11.31 6.13 0.66
N GLY A 235 11.39 4.96 0.03
CA GLY A 235 11.92 4.80 -1.31
C GLY A 235 10.94 5.21 -2.40
N HIS A 236 11.48 5.17 -3.62
CA HIS A 236 10.77 5.52 -4.85
C HIS A 236 10.67 4.32 -5.80
N MET A 237 10.96 3.11 -5.31
CA MET A 237 10.95 1.90 -6.12
C MET A 237 10.37 0.74 -5.34
N VAL A 238 9.59 -0.07 -6.05
CA VAL A 238 9.17 -1.39 -5.54
C VAL A 238 10.31 -2.37 -5.83
N HIS A 239 10.70 -3.11 -4.81
CA HIS A 239 11.75 -4.11 -4.89
C HIS A 239 11.18 -5.53 -5.08
N PRO A 240 11.94 -6.47 -5.67
CA PRO A 240 11.50 -7.86 -5.80
C PRO A 240 10.99 -8.49 -4.50
N GLN A 241 11.62 -8.16 -3.37
CA GLN A 241 11.21 -8.62 -2.06
C GLN A 241 9.80 -8.13 -1.68
N GLU A 242 9.39 -6.94 -2.08
CA GLU A 242 8.03 -6.41 -1.81
C GLU A 242 6.99 -7.16 -2.65
N ILE A 243 7.32 -7.50 -3.90
CA ILE A 243 6.47 -8.37 -4.73
C ILE A 243 6.34 -9.75 -4.08
N GLU A 244 7.45 -10.34 -3.64
CA GLU A 244 7.46 -11.62 -2.92
C GLU A 244 6.59 -11.59 -1.66
N MET A 245 6.67 -10.51 -0.89
CA MET A 245 5.83 -10.31 0.29
C MET A 245 4.34 -10.21 -0.09
N ALA A 246 3.99 -9.48 -1.15
CA ALA A 246 2.60 -9.39 -1.63
C ALA A 246 2.07 -10.77 -2.04
N LEU A 247 2.83 -11.54 -2.81
CA LEU A 247 2.47 -12.90 -3.20
C LEU A 247 2.28 -13.79 -1.97
N THR A 248 3.21 -13.74 -1.03
CA THR A 248 3.14 -14.51 0.22
C THR A 248 1.93 -14.10 1.07
N ALA A 249 1.61 -12.80 1.15
CA ALA A 249 0.44 -12.32 1.86
C ALA A 249 -0.85 -12.94 1.31
N HIS A 250 -1.01 -12.92 0.00
CA HIS A 250 -2.17 -13.47 -0.66
C HIS A 250 -2.24 -15.00 -0.55
N TYR A 251 -1.11 -15.69 -0.67
CA TYR A 251 -1.04 -17.13 -0.51
C TYR A 251 -1.38 -17.58 0.91
N THR A 252 -0.80 -16.93 1.91
CA THR A 252 -1.00 -17.29 3.33
C THR A 252 -2.23 -16.63 3.96
N ASN A 253 -2.91 -15.75 3.23
CA ASN A 253 -4.00 -14.91 3.72
C ASN A 253 -3.63 -14.17 5.01
N SER A 254 -2.43 -13.61 5.07
CA SER A 254 -1.91 -12.94 6.26
C SER A 254 -0.96 -11.80 5.94
N LEU A 255 -1.06 -10.71 6.71
CA LEU A 255 -0.16 -9.56 6.61
C LEU A 255 1.30 -10.01 6.72
N GLN A 256 2.14 -9.50 5.83
CA GLN A 256 3.57 -9.70 5.82
C GLN A 256 4.27 -8.46 6.36
N CYS A 257 5.19 -8.66 7.30
CA CYS A 257 5.89 -7.56 7.96
C CYS A 257 7.40 -7.71 7.79
N PHE A 258 8.07 -6.60 7.56
CA PHE A 258 9.52 -6.56 7.56
C PHE A 258 10.10 -6.90 8.94
N PRO A 259 11.27 -7.52 9.00
CA PRO A 259 11.92 -7.84 10.27
C PRO A 259 12.44 -6.54 10.91
N VAL A 260 11.67 -5.97 11.81
CA VAL A 260 12.08 -4.78 12.58
C VAL A 260 12.76 -5.22 13.89
N LYS A 261 13.85 -4.54 14.25
CA LYS A 261 14.56 -4.78 15.51
C LYS A 261 14.13 -3.73 16.54
N LEU A 262 13.62 -4.20 17.67
CA LEU A 262 13.41 -3.34 18.82
C LEU A 262 14.77 -2.90 19.38
N SER A 263 14.97 -1.60 19.54
CA SER A 263 16.21 -1.06 20.08
C SER A 263 15.95 -0.14 21.27
N LEU A 264 16.46 -0.52 22.41
CA LEU A 264 16.43 0.31 23.62
C LEU A 264 17.12 1.65 23.41
N ARG A 265 18.19 1.69 22.62
CA ARG A 265 18.91 2.93 22.30
C ARG A 265 18.05 3.91 21.51
N SER A 266 17.30 3.42 20.51
CA SER A 266 16.35 4.27 19.74
C SER A 266 15.22 4.75 20.62
N ILE A 267 14.71 3.91 21.50
CA ILE A 267 13.67 4.29 22.46
C ILE A 267 14.17 5.46 23.31
N ILE A 268 15.34 5.33 23.91
CA ILE A 268 15.96 6.38 24.76
C ILE A 268 16.23 7.66 23.96
N GLN A 269 16.75 7.56 22.74
CA GLN A 269 16.99 8.72 21.89
C GLN A 269 15.70 9.44 21.49
N THR A 270 14.64 8.69 21.21
CA THR A 270 13.33 9.25 20.88
C THR A 270 12.72 9.97 22.08
N PHE A 271 12.79 9.37 23.26
CA PHE A 271 12.36 10.06 24.48
C PHE A 271 13.15 11.34 24.75
N ARG A 272 14.46 11.34 24.57
CA ARG A 272 15.28 12.55 24.72
C ARG A 272 14.92 13.64 23.72
N ARG A 273 14.61 13.31 22.45
CA ARG A 273 14.20 14.30 21.43
C ARG A 273 12.82 14.91 21.69
N ASN A 274 11.94 14.20 22.35
CA ASN A 274 10.57 14.67 22.62
C ASN A 274 10.45 15.39 23.97
N LEU A 275 11.51 15.40 24.80
CA LEU A 275 11.58 16.11 26.07
C LEU A 275 12.38 17.44 25.97
N LEU A 276 12.99 17.73 24.84
CA LEU A 276 13.64 18.99 24.47
C LEU A 276 12.81 19.70 23.39
#